data_759aaa5e6e42430e93e139854857e387
#
_entry.id   759aaa5e6e42430e93e139854857e387
#
_cell.length_a   1.000
_cell.length_b   1.000
_cell.length_c   1.000
_cell.angle_alpha   90.00
_cell.angle_beta   90.00
_cell.angle_gamma   90.00
#
_symmetry.space_group_name_H-M   'P 1'
#
loop_
_entity.id
_entity.type
_entity.pdbx_description
1 polymer ?
#
loop_
_entity_poly.entity_id
_entity_poly.type
_entity_poly.pdbx_seq_one_letter_code
_entity_poly.pdbx_strand_id
1 'polypeptide(L)'
;MVPARMSPAVAILVLVLVNAVTVTAMLLLRRWAPEGSYFHDTQQAAGVFTVAGTAYAVLLAFVFLLAFQSYNSARTAAEQEATAITALYHDADSFPQPAQTLLHGELACYGRAVVAAEWPAMEAGHSSPQVQNWIDRLDATFDASHPTTPKEQSADDNWIALTAQALEGRRGRLQEAEPLVPGLVWALLIIGSLVVVGFVTLFADRGERAFVQATLMLSVTTMLVAGLVMIKFFDDPYADHGGSIKPDAMRRTLVTLAARPSERATRPPCTARGQPLTPTA
;
A
#
# COMPACT_ATOMS: atom_id res chain seq x y z
N MET A 1 -0.52 5.15 -18.91
CA MET A 1 -1.79 5.41 -18.24
C MET A 1 -2.35 4.05 -17.81
N VAL A 2 -1.92 3.53 -16.66
CA VAL A 2 -2.43 2.26 -16.08
C VAL A 2 -3.64 2.66 -15.23
N PRO A 3 -4.80 2.00 -15.37
CA PRO A 3 -5.99 2.39 -14.61
C PRO A 3 -5.72 2.32 -13.11
N ALA A 4 -6.04 3.38 -12.41
CA ALA A 4 -5.72 3.63 -11.00
C ALA A 4 -6.42 2.70 -9.99
N ARG A 5 -7.17 1.68 -10.43
CA ARG A 5 -7.89 0.76 -9.54
C ARG A 5 -7.85 -0.65 -10.10
N MET A 6 -6.90 -1.45 -9.67
CA MET A 6 -6.82 -2.85 -10.09
C MET A 6 -7.53 -3.74 -9.08
N SER A 7 -8.82 -4.00 -9.28
CA SER A 7 -9.52 -5.03 -8.52
C SER A 7 -8.93 -6.42 -8.82
N PRO A 8 -9.03 -7.40 -7.90
CA PRO A 8 -8.57 -8.77 -8.17
C PRO A 8 -9.19 -9.38 -9.44
N ALA A 9 -10.44 -9.01 -9.73
CA ALA A 9 -11.11 -9.45 -10.96
C ALA A 9 -10.43 -8.86 -12.22
N VAL A 10 -10.04 -7.58 -12.19
CA VAL A 10 -9.30 -6.93 -13.28
C VAL A 10 -7.92 -7.56 -13.44
N ALA A 11 -7.23 -7.87 -12.34
CA ALA A 11 -5.93 -8.54 -12.37
C ALA A 11 -6.01 -9.93 -13.04
N ILE A 12 -7.00 -10.73 -12.68
CA ILE A 12 -7.25 -12.04 -13.29
C ILE A 12 -7.63 -11.86 -14.78
N LEU A 13 -8.48 -10.89 -15.12
CA LEU A 13 -8.86 -10.61 -16.50
C LEU A 13 -7.64 -10.23 -17.34
N VAL A 14 -6.76 -9.35 -16.85
CA VAL A 14 -5.50 -8.96 -17.51
C VAL A 14 -4.63 -10.19 -17.73
N LEU A 15 -4.45 -11.02 -16.70
CA LEU A 15 -3.65 -12.24 -16.79
C LEU A 15 -4.21 -13.20 -17.85
N VAL A 16 -5.51 -13.45 -17.87
CA VAL A 16 -6.14 -14.33 -18.85
C VAL A 16 -6.05 -13.74 -20.26
N LEU A 17 -6.30 -12.45 -20.42
CA LEU A 17 -6.30 -11.78 -21.72
C LEU A 17 -4.91 -11.74 -22.34
N VAL A 18 -3.87 -11.37 -21.55
CA VAL A 18 -2.49 -11.36 -22.05
C VAL A 18 -2.03 -12.77 -22.42
N ASN A 19 -2.32 -13.77 -21.60
CA ASN A 19 -2.02 -15.16 -21.94
C ASN A 19 -2.75 -15.64 -23.20
N ALA A 20 -4.01 -15.30 -23.36
CA ALA A 20 -4.76 -15.66 -24.58
C ALA A 20 -4.15 -14.99 -25.84
N VAL A 21 -3.81 -13.71 -25.74
CA VAL A 21 -3.16 -12.97 -26.84
C VAL A 21 -1.81 -13.56 -27.20
N THR A 22 -0.93 -13.81 -26.22
CA THR A 22 0.42 -14.31 -26.47
C THR A 22 0.42 -15.74 -27.00
N VAL A 23 -0.42 -16.63 -26.47
CA VAL A 23 -0.57 -18.00 -27.00
C VAL A 23 -1.16 -17.99 -28.42
N THR A 24 -2.16 -17.15 -28.67
CA THR A 24 -2.75 -17.01 -30.02
C THR A 24 -1.74 -16.47 -31.01
N ALA A 25 -0.99 -15.42 -30.62
CA ALA A 25 0.07 -14.85 -31.47
C ALA A 25 1.15 -15.90 -31.79
N MET A 26 1.58 -16.67 -30.80
CA MET A 26 2.55 -17.75 -30.99
C MET A 26 2.01 -18.84 -31.94
N LEU A 27 0.75 -19.28 -31.78
CA LEU A 27 0.13 -20.28 -32.63
C LEU A 27 -0.04 -19.77 -34.09
N LEU A 28 -0.31 -18.48 -34.28
CA LEU A 28 -0.36 -17.85 -35.59
C LEU A 28 1.02 -17.78 -36.24
N LEU A 29 2.04 -17.31 -35.50
CA LEU A 29 3.42 -17.26 -35.99
C LEU A 29 3.96 -18.66 -36.35
N ARG A 30 3.59 -19.68 -35.55
CA ARG A 30 3.94 -21.06 -35.82
C ARG A 30 3.44 -21.56 -37.20
N ARG A 31 2.31 -21.04 -37.71
CA ARG A 31 1.83 -21.42 -39.06
C ARG A 31 2.78 -21.01 -40.19
N TRP A 32 3.58 -19.98 -39.94
CA TRP A 32 4.54 -19.45 -40.89
C TRP A 32 6.00 -19.77 -40.50
N ALA A 33 6.20 -20.39 -39.36
CA ALA A 33 7.54 -20.78 -38.90
C ALA A 33 8.15 -21.86 -39.80
N PRO A 34 9.45 -21.81 -40.06
CA PRO A 34 10.17 -22.91 -40.70
C PRO A 34 10.26 -24.13 -39.76
N GLU A 35 10.55 -25.29 -40.32
CA GLU A 35 10.92 -26.45 -39.52
C GLU A 35 12.27 -26.20 -38.85
N GLY A 36 12.39 -26.36 -37.52
CA GLY A 36 13.57 -26.11 -36.74
C GLY A 36 13.72 -24.70 -36.16
N SER A 37 12.64 -23.91 -36.07
CA SER A 37 12.60 -22.53 -35.54
C SER A 37 13.11 -21.45 -36.48
N TYR A 38 12.97 -20.18 -36.13
CA TYR A 38 13.48 -19.01 -36.87
C TYR A 38 15.00 -18.82 -36.71
N PHE A 39 15.64 -19.52 -35.77
CA PHE A 39 17.09 -19.39 -35.53
C PHE A 39 17.84 -20.45 -36.30
N HIS A 40 18.88 -20.03 -37.03
CA HIS A 40 19.81 -20.93 -37.72
C HIS A 40 20.66 -21.74 -36.72
N ASP A 41 21.07 -21.08 -35.62
CA ASP A 41 21.74 -21.72 -34.48
C ASP A 41 20.89 -21.56 -33.22
N THR A 42 20.08 -22.57 -32.95
CA THR A 42 19.15 -22.60 -31.80
C THR A 42 19.90 -22.63 -30.47
N GLN A 43 21.12 -23.21 -30.43
CA GLN A 43 21.90 -23.29 -29.20
C GLN A 43 22.49 -21.91 -28.82
N GLN A 44 22.99 -21.17 -29.79
CA GLN A 44 23.46 -19.81 -29.56
C GLN A 44 22.31 -18.89 -29.15
N ALA A 45 21.17 -18.97 -29.82
CA ALA A 45 19.97 -18.19 -29.47
C ALA A 45 19.50 -18.50 -28.06
N ALA A 46 19.46 -19.78 -27.67
CA ALA A 46 19.09 -20.18 -26.30
C ALA A 46 20.07 -19.63 -25.24
N GLY A 47 21.40 -19.61 -25.58
CA GLY A 47 22.40 -19.00 -24.70
C GLY A 47 22.18 -17.51 -24.48
N VAL A 48 21.92 -16.74 -25.53
CA VAL A 48 21.61 -15.29 -25.45
C VAL A 48 20.31 -15.07 -24.66
N PHE A 49 19.29 -15.87 -24.94
CA PHE A 49 18.02 -15.79 -24.20
C PHE A 49 18.18 -16.06 -22.71
N THR A 50 19.00 -17.05 -22.34
CA THR A 50 19.28 -17.37 -20.94
C THR A 50 19.90 -16.18 -20.20
N VAL A 51 20.88 -15.51 -20.81
CA VAL A 51 21.52 -14.32 -20.22
C VAL A 51 20.54 -13.17 -20.09
N ALA A 52 19.81 -12.84 -21.14
CA ALA A 52 18.84 -11.74 -21.15
C ALA A 52 17.67 -12.01 -20.20
N GLY A 53 17.12 -13.22 -20.23
CA GLY A 53 16.03 -13.63 -19.36
C GLY A 53 16.42 -13.65 -17.89
N THR A 54 17.63 -14.12 -17.56
CA THR A 54 18.14 -14.09 -16.19
C THR A 54 18.34 -12.67 -15.70
N ALA A 55 18.94 -11.79 -16.50
CA ALA A 55 19.13 -10.38 -16.16
C ALA A 55 17.77 -9.69 -15.90
N TYR A 56 16.78 -9.95 -16.75
CA TYR A 56 15.43 -9.42 -16.58
C TYR A 56 14.73 -10.01 -15.32
N ALA A 57 14.87 -11.30 -15.06
CA ALA A 57 14.30 -11.94 -13.87
C ALA A 57 14.86 -11.34 -12.56
N VAL A 58 16.19 -11.07 -12.53
CA VAL A 58 16.83 -10.40 -11.39
C VAL A 58 16.29 -8.97 -11.20
N LEU A 59 16.15 -8.22 -12.30
CA LEU A 59 15.56 -6.87 -12.26
C LEU A 59 14.11 -6.91 -11.72
N LEU A 60 13.29 -7.82 -12.24
CA LEU A 60 11.90 -7.99 -11.81
C LEU A 60 11.82 -8.36 -10.32
N ALA A 61 12.67 -9.29 -9.87
CA ALA A 61 12.72 -9.70 -8.47
C ALA A 61 13.15 -8.56 -7.55
N PHE A 62 14.10 -7.72 -7.98
CA PHE A 62 14.54 -6.57 -7.21
C PHE A 62 13.44 -5.52 -7.06
N VAL A 63 12.76 -5.18 -8.16
CA VAL A 63 11.64 -4.22 -8.11
C VAL A 63 10.48 -4.77 -7.27
N PHE A 64 10.18 -6.07 -7.39
CA PHE A 64 9.20 -6.74 -6.54
C PHE A 64 9.54 -6.62 -5.05
N LEU A 65 10.82 -6.86 -4.68
CA LEU A 65 11.27 -6.75 -3.30
C LEU A 65 11.13 -5.33 -2.76
N LEU A 66 11.48 -4.31 -3.55
CA LEU A 66 11.32 -2.91 -3.16
C LEU A 66 9.85 -2.54 -2.94
N ALA A 67 8.96 -2.92 -3.87
CA ALA A 67 7.53 -2.68 -3.74
C ALA A 67 6.93 -3.40 -2.52
N PHE A 68 7.36 -4.63 -2.25
CA PHE A 68 6.95 -5.37 -1.05
C PHE A 68 7.46 -4.73 0.25
N GLN A 69 8.68 -4.19 0.27
CA GLN A 69 9.21 -3.45 1.43
C GLN A 69 8.40 -2.18 1.69
N SER A 70 8.07 -1.40 0.65
CA SER A 70 7.21 -0.22 0.75
C SER A 70 5.83 -0.59 1.33
N TYR A 71 5.20 -1.64 0.83
CA TYR A 71 3.94 -2.15 1.38
C TYR A 71 4.04 -2.49 2.88
N ASN A 72 5.13 -3.15 3.31
CA ASN A 72 5.34 -3.46 4.72
C ASN A 72 5.61 -2.20 5.56
N SER A 73 6.35 -1.22 5.04
CA SER A 73 6.56 0.07 5.68
C SER A 73 5.25 0.82 5.90
N ALA A 74 4.39 0.86 4.86
CA ALA A 74 3.06 1.43 4.93
C ALA A 74 2.20 0.81 6.05
N ARG A 75 2.21 -0.53 6.14
CA ARG A 75 1.49 -1.27 7.17
C ARG A 75 2.04 -0.97 8.56
N THR A 76 3.36 -1.01 8.73
CA THR A 76 4.02 -0.75 10.00
C THR A 76 3.74 0.68 10.47
N ALA A 77 3.80 1.66 9.59
CA ALA A 77 3.48 3.05 9.89
C ALA A 77 2.04 3.24 10.39
N ALA A 78 1.07 2.56 9.76
CA ALA A 78 -0.33 2.58 10.22
C ALA A 78 -0.52 1.93 11.60
N GLU A 79 0.20 0.85 11.89
CA GLU A 79 0.17 0.17 13.19
C GLU A 79 0.87 1.00 14.27
N GLN A 80 2.00 1.67 13.94
CA GLN A 80 2.74 2.55 14.83
C GLN A 80 1.90 3.76 15.25
N GLU A 81 1.25 4.44 14.30
CA GLU A 81 0.34 5.55 14.58
C GLU A 81 -0.78 5.12 15.54
N ALA A 82 -1.47 4.01 15.26
CA ALA A 82 -2.56 3.52 16.09
C ALA A 82 -2.11 3.14 17.51
N THR A 83 -0.90 2.57 17.64
CA THR A 83 -0.28 2.24 18.93
C THR A 83 0.06 3.49 19.72
N ALA A 84 0.66 4.50 19.07
CA ALA A 84 0.99 5.76 19.72
C ALA A 84 -0.26 6.51 20.20
N ILE A 85 -1.36 6.52 19.41
CA ILE A 85 -2.65 7.09 19.84
C ILE A 85 -3.20 6.35 21.05
N THR A 86 -3.06 5.03 21.12
CA THR A 86 -3.46 4.27 22.31
C THR A 86 -2.63 4.67 23.54
N ALA A 87 -1.32 4.83 23.37
CA ALA A 87 -0.42 5.24 24.45
C ALA A 87 -0.70 6.67 24.92
N LEU A 88 -0.92 7.62 23.99
CA LEU A 88 -1.32 9.00 24.31
C LEU A 88 -2.63 9.05 25.11
N TYR A 89 -3.59 8.20 24.74
CA TYR A 89 -4.85 8.13 25.48
C TYR A 89 -4.66 7.65 26.92
N HIS A 90 -3.72 6.73 27.17
CA HIS A 90 -3.36 6.30 28.52
C HIS A 90 -2.62 7.38 29.30
N ASP A 91 -1.72 8.09 28.62
CA ASP A 91 -0.93 9.14 29.21
C ASP A 91 -1.80 10.34 29.63
N ALA A 92 -2.85 10.62 28.85
CA ALA A 92 -3.86 11.64 29.16
C ALA A 92 -4.52 11.45 30.52
N ASP A 93 -4.59 10.21 31.06
CA ASP A 93 -5.10 9.93 32.41
C ASP A 93 -4.30 10.63 33.52
N SER A 94 -3.09 11.08 33.23
CA SER A 94 -2.20 11.73 34.19
C SER A 94 -2.25 13.27 34.16
N PHE A 95 -2.96 13.85 33.20
CA PHE A 95 -3.13 15.29 33.09
C PHE A 95 -4.22 15.83 34.03
N PRO A 96 -4.11 17.10 34.47
CA PRO A 96 -5.12 17.74 35.29
C PRO A 96 -6.41 18.00 34.50
N GLN A 97 -7.55 18.10 35.21
CA GLN A 97 -8.79 18.56 34.61
C GLN A 97 -8.75 20.07 34.33
N PRO A 98 -9.31 20.58 33.22
CA PRO A 98 -10.10 19.87 32.20
C PRO A 98 -9.29 19.24 31.05
N ALA A 99 -7.96 19.43 31.00
CA ALA A 99 -7.10 18.97 29.90
C ALA A 99 -7.28 17.46 29.65
N GLN A 100 -7.28 16.64 30.70
CA GLN A 100 -7.51 15.20 30.59
C GLN A 100 -8.75 14.86 29.75
N THR A 101 -9.89 15.48 30.07
CA THR A 101 -11.17 15.21 29.37
C THR A 101 -11.13 15.66 27.91
N LEU A 102 -10.49 16.81 27.63
CA LEU A 102 -10.35 17.34 26.28
C LEU A 102 -9.44 16.45 25.43
N LEU A 103 -8.26 16.09 25.94
CA LEU A 103 -7.29 15.23 25.26
C LEU A 103 -7.90 13.87 24.90
N HIS A 104 -8.61 13.23 25.82
CA HIS A 104 -9.33 11.97 25.54
C HIS A 104 -10.33 12.13 24.38
N GLY A 105 -11.15 13.17 24.41
CA GLY A 105 -12.14 13.44 23.37
C GLY A 105 -11.51 13.73 22.01
N GLU A 106 -10.45 14.52 22.00
CA GLU A 106 -9.72 14.91 20.78
C GLU A 106 -8.96 13.75 20.16
N LEU A 107 -8.32 12.87 20.96
CA LEU A 107 -7.67 11.64 20.48
C LEU A 107 -8.70 10.68 19.84
N ALA A 108 -9.87 10.53 20.44
CA ALA A 108 -10.94 9.73 19.85
C ALA A 108 -11.42 10.34 18.51
N CYS A 109 -11.54 11.66 18.44
CA CYS A 109 -11.92 12.38 17.22
C CYS A 109 -10.86 12.31 16.14
N TYR A 110 -9.58 12.41 16.50
CA TYR A 110 -8.46 12.18 15.59
C TYR A 110 -8.56 10.79 14.94
N GLY A 111 -8.68 9.73 15.74
CA GLY A 111 -8.78 8.37 15.21
C GLY A 111 -9.99 8.17 14.28
N ARG A 112 -11.15 8.78 14.61
CA ARG A 112 -12.34 8.77 13.74
C ARG A 112 -12.09 9.50 12.43
N ALA A 113 -11.42 10.65 12.47
CA ALA A 113 -11.07 11.43 11.29
C ALA A 113 -10.06 10.67 10.39
N VAL A 114 -9.08 10.00 10.97
CA VAL A 114 -8.15 9.13 10.24
C VAL A 114 -8.92 8.06 9.46
N VAL A 115 -9.82 7.33 10.13
CA VAL A 115 -10.58 6.25 9.48
C VAL A 115 -11.54 6.76 8.39
N ALA A 116 -12.25 7.88 8.66
CA ALA A 116 -13.37 8.32 7.83
C ALA A 116 -12.99 9.38 6.77
N ALA A 117 -11.91 10.13 6.98
CA ALA A 117 -11.54 11.23 6.10
C ALA A 117 -10.14 11.05 5.48
N GLU A 118 -9.12 10.67 6.27
CA GLU A 118 -7.76 10.59 5.74
C GLU A 118 -7.54 9.32 4.92
N TRP A 119 -8.12 8.19 5.32
CA TRP A 119 -8.00 6.96 4.52
C TRP A 119 -8.53 7.12 3.09
N PRO A 120 -9.75 7.65 2.86
CA PRO A 120 -10.22 7.96 1.50
C PRO A 120 -9.40 9.03 0.78
N ALA A 121 -8.84 10.02 1.52
CA ALA A 121 -7.98 11.03 0.92
C ALA A 121 -6.67 10.44 0.40
N MET A 122 -6.08 9.48 1.11
CA MET A 122 -4.87 8.76 0.69
C MET A 122 -5.07 7.93 -0.57
N GLU A 123 -6.26 7.36 -0.79
CA GLU A 123 -6.61 6.72 -2.07
C GLU A 123 -6.51 7.70 -3.25
N ALA A 124 -6.65 9.00 -3.00
CA ALA A 124 -6.52 10.06 -3.99
C ALA A 124 -5.15 10.77 -3.94
N GLY A 125 -4.18 10.25 -3.15
CA GLY A 125 -2.81 10.75 -3.07
C GLY A 125 -2.64 12.04 -2.25
N HIS A 126 -3.54 12.32 -1.28
CA HIS A 126 -3.40 13.51 -0.43
C HIS A 126 -3.79 13.26 1.03
N SER A 127 -3.37 14.15 1.93
CA SER A 127 -3.73 14.14 3.35
C SER A 127 -5.08 14.81 3.59
N SER A 128 -5.68 14.56 4.77
CA SER A 128 -6.95 15.18 5.17
C SER A 128 -6.71 16.42 6.04
N PRO A 129 -7.25 17.61 5.65
CA PRO A 129 -7.25 18.80 6.51
C PRO A 129 -8.00 18.58 7.83
N GLN A 130 -8.99 17.67 7.83
CA GLN A 130 -9.75 17.36 9.03
C GLN A 130 -8.88 16.70 10.11
N VAL A 131 -7.97 15.81 9.71
CA VAL A 131 -7.02 15.19 10.63
C VAL A 131 -6.02 16.22 11.14
N GLN A 132 -5.53 17.12 10.27
CA GLN A 132 -4.64 18.20 10.69
C GLN A 132 -5.29 19.09 11.75
N ASN A 133 -6.56 19.46 11.57
CA ASN A 133 -7.30 20.22 12.58
C ASN A 133 -7.36 19.56 13.97
N TRP A 134 -7.39 18.22 14.02
CA TRP A 134 -7.36 17.52 15.31
C TRP A 134 -5.98 17.52 15.93
N ILE A 135 -4.90 17.47 15.13
CA ILE A 135 -3.53 17.63 15.62
C ILE A 135 -3.36 19.02 16.23
N ASP A 136 -3.74 20.07 15.50
CA ASP A 136 -3.64 21.45 15.96
C ASP A 136 -4.41 21.69 17.28
N ARG A 137 -5.54 21.01 17.47
CA ARG A 137 -6.32 21.06 18.73
C ARG A 137 -5.63 20.32 19.86
N LEU A 138 -5.12 19.11 19.60
CA LEU A 138 -4.36 18.34 20.59
C LEU A 138 -3.16 19.14 21.10
N ASP A 139 -2.42 19.78 20.18
CA ASP A 139 -1.28 20.62 20.52
C ASP A 139 -1.74 21.83 21.37
N ALA A 140 -2.82 22.53 20.96
CA ALA A 140 -3.34 23.66 21.74
C ALA A 140 -3.85 23.27 23.12
N THR A 141 -4.47 22.10 23.26
CA THR A 141 -4.94 21.60 24.57
C THR A 141 -3.78 21.20 25.45
N PHE A 142 -2.75 20.57 24.88
CA PHE A 142 -1.51 20.22 25.56
C PHE A 142 -0.76 21.47 26.03
N ASP A 143 -0.55 22.46 25.19
CA ASP A 143 0.13 23.72 25.52
C ASP A 143 -0.60 24.52 26.63
N ALA A 144 -1.93 24.41 26.68
CA ALA A 144 -2.74 25.03 27.71
C ALA A 144 -2.73 24.23 29.03
N SER A 145 -2.21 23.00 29.03
CA SER A 145 -2.05 22.20 30.23
C SER A 145 -0.88 22.74 31.06
N HIS A 146 -1.05 22.88 32.36
CA HIS A 146 -0.01 23.39 33.27
C HIS A 146 0.30 22.32 34.31
N PRO A 147 1.25 21.42 34.06
CA PRO A 147 1.61 20.36 34.99
C PRO A 147 2.21 20.97 36.28
N THR A 148 1.63 20.60 37.43
CA THR A 148 2.04 21.13 38.73
C THR A 148 2.70 20.09 39.63
N THR A 149 2.36 18.81 39.41
CA THR A 149 2.90 17.69 40.17
C THR A 149 4.02 16.96 39.42
N PRO A 150 4.96 16.28 40.10
CA PRO A 150 5.97 15.47 39.43
C PRO A 150 5.40 14.39 38.50
N LYS A 151 4.24 13.86 38.82
CA LYS A 151 3.55 12.88 37.95
C LYS A 151 3.07 13.53 36.66
N GLU A 152 2.47 14.71 36.74
CA GLU A 152 1.99 15.48 35.58
C GLU A 152 3.19 15.92 34.71
N GLN A 153 4.31 16.33 35.30
CA GLN A 153 5.53 16.67 34.57
C GLN A 153 6.11 15.46 33.82
N SER A 154 6.08 14.27 34.44
CA SER A 154 6.51 13.05 33.76
C SER A 154 5.58 12.67 32.60
N ALA A 155 4.29 12.91 32.72
CA ALA A 155 3.32 12.72 31.64
C ALA A 155 3.55 13.72 30.49
N ASP A 156 3.87 14.97 30.82
CA ASP A 156 4.20 16.02 29.85
C ASP A 156 5.40 15.63 28.97
N ASP A 157 6.51 15.18 29.59
CA ASP A 157 7.69 14.69 28.88
C ASP A 157 7.36 13.47 27.99
N ASN A 158 6.54 12.55 28.49
CA ASN A 158 6.16 11.35 27.76
C ASN A 158 5.19 11.65 26.60
N TRP A 159 4.28 12.63 26.78
CA TRP A 159 3.37 13.10 25.74
C TRP A 159 4.09 13.60 24.50
N ILE A 160 5.15 14.40 24.68
CA ILE A 160 5.99 14.91 23.59
C ILE A 160 6.57 13.76 22.77
N ALA A 161 7.11 12.74 23.45
CA ALA A 161 7.70 11.57 22.77
C ALA A 161 6.64 10.74 22.03
N LEU A 162 5.47 10.51 22.62
CA LEU A 162 4.37 9.74 22.03
C LEU A 162 3.73 10.49 20.85
N THR A 163 3.57 11.81 20.95
CA THR A 163 3.10 12.65 19.85
C THR A 163 4.07 12.59 18.66
N ALA A 164 5.37 12.67 18.92
CA ALA A 164 6.37 12.50 17.87
C ALA A 164 6.24 11.12 17.16
N GLN A 165 6.02 10.04 17.92
CA GLN A 165 5.80 8.70 17.35
C GLN A 165 4.49 8.61 16.54
N ALA A 166 3.40 9.22 17.00
CA ALA A 166 2.14 9.27 16.27
C ALA A 166 2.28 10.02 14.93
N LEU A 167 2.96 11.18 14.96
CA LEU A 167 3.23 11.98 13.78
C LEU A 167 4.20 11.29 12.80
N GLU A 168 5.19 10.55 13.31
CA GLU A 168 6.09 9.74 12.48
C GLU A 168 5.31 8.61 11.77
N GLY A 169 4.46 7.88 12.49
CA GLY A 169 3.57 6.87 11.91
C GLY A 169 2.66 7.46 10.84
N ARG A 170 2.04 8.64 11.11
CA ARG A 170 1.22 9.35 10.12
C ARG A 170 2.03 9.76 8.89
N ARG A 171 3.21 10.34 9.07
CA ARG A 171 4.09 10.74 7.96
C ARG A 171 4.49 9.54 7.10
N GLY A 172 4.93 8.45 7.73
CA GLY A 172 5.26 7.21 7.03
C GLY A 172 4.09 6.68 6.21
N ARG A 173 2.88 6.65 6.79
CA ARG A 173 1.66 6.24 6.09
C ARG A 173 1.33 7.15 4.90
N LEU A 174 1.43 8.47 5.03
CA LEU A 174 1.18 9.41 3.95
C LEU A 174 2.25 9.35 2.86
N GLN A 175 3.52 9.14 3.23
CA GLN A 175 4.63 9.00 2.28
C GLN A 175 4.47 7.74 1.42
N GLU A 176 4.08 6.64 2.02
CA GLU A 176 3.85 5.37 1.29
C GLU A 176 2.50 5.34 0.54
N ALA A 177 1.69 6.40 0.64
CA ALA A 177 0.50 6.57 -0.21
C ALA A 177 0.84 7.03 -1.64
N GLU A 178 2.04 7.55 -1.85
CA GLU A 178 2.56 7.86 -3.18
C GLU A 178 3.20 6.62 -3.82
N PRO A 179 2.96 6.35 -5.13
CA PRO A 179 3.57 5.21 -5.81
C PRO A 179 5.09 5.26 -5.75
N LEU A 180 5.73 4.17 -5.30
CA LEU A 180 7.17 4.06 -5.18
C LEU A 180 7.85 3.88 -6.54
N VAL A 181 7.21 3.14 -7.47
CA VAL A 181 7.82 2.75 -8.74
C VAL A 181 7.66 3.85 -9.80
N PRO A 182 8.74 4.56 -10.20
CA PRO A 182 8.67 5.60 -11.21
C PRO A 182 8.19 5.05 -12.55
N GLY A 183 7.52 5.90 -13.35
CA GLY A 183 7.01 5.52 -14.68
C GLY A 183 8.07 4.99 -15.62
N LEU A 184 9.32 5.45 -15.51
CA LEU A 184 10.46 4.94 -16.31
C LEU A 184 10.77 3.47 -15.97
N VAL A 185 10.70 3.09 -14.68
CA VAL A 185 10.91 1.70 -14.24
C VAL A 185 9.78 0.83 -14.75
N TRP A 186 8.54 1.30 -14.70
CA TRP A 186 7.39 0.62 -15.31
C TRP A 186 7.59 0.39 -16.81
N ALA A 187 8.06 1.41 -17.55
CA ALA A 187 8.37 1.26 -18.98
C ALA A 187 9.42 0.17 -19.21
N LEU A 188 10.50 0.16 -18.41
CA LEU A 188 11.56 -0.85 -18.50
C LEU A 188 11.04 -2.26 -18.22
N LEU A 189 10.18 -2.43 -17.20
CA LEU A 189 9.58 -3.73 -16.88
C LEU A 189 8.67 -4.23 -18.01
N ILE A 190 7.87 -3.35 -18.60
CA ILE A 190 6.98 -3.71 -19.72
C ILE A 190 7.79 -4.07 -20.96
N ILE A 191 8.76 -3.26 -21.33
CA ILE A 191 9.65 -3.52 -22.51
C ILE A 191 10.41 -4.83 -22.29
N GLY A 192 10.99 -5.04 -21.12
CA GLY A 192 11.68 -6.29 -20.79
C GLY A 192 10.78 -7.51 -20.91
N SER A 193 9.54 -7.43 -20.41
CA SER A 193 8.55 -8.51 -20.60
C SER A 193 8.25 -8.77 -22.06
N LEU A 194 8.07 -7.71 -22.87
CA LEU A 194 7.81 -7.84 -24.31
C LEU A 194 8.99 -8.48 -25.03
N VAL A 195 10.24 -8.12 -24.66
CA VAL A 195 11.45 -8.75 -25.22
C VAL A 195 11.50 -10.23 -24.88
N VAL A 196 11.26 -10.62 -23.62
CA VAL A 196 11.26 -12.02 -23.19
C VAL A 196 10.17 -12.82 -23.93
N VAL A 197 8.95 -12.31 -23.98
CA VAL A 197 7.84 -12.95 -24.71
C VAL A 197 8.13 -13.04 -26.21
N GLY A 198 8.69 -11.97 -26.81
CA GLY A 198 9.10 -11.96 -28.21
C GLY A 198 10.15 -13.02 -28.51
N PHE A 199 11.16 -13.16 -27.64
CA PHE A 199 12.17 -14.23 -27.80
C PHE A 199 11.52 -15.63 -27.75
N VAL A 200 10.66 -15.88 -26.78
CA VAL A 200 9.97 -17.19 -26.67
C VAL A 200 9.14 -17.47 -27.91
N THR A 201 8.49 -16.46 -28.51
CA THR A 201 7.72 -16.65 -29.75
C THR A 201 8.60 -17.00 -30.98
N LEU A 202 9.85 -16.51 -31.01
CA LEU A 202 10.80 -16.84 -32.09
C LEU A 202 11.33 -18.30 -32.03
N PHE A 203 11.19 -18.98 -30.88
CA PHE A 203 11.44 -20.42 -30.75
C PHE A 203 10.27 -21.29 -31.26
N ALA A 204 9.22 -20.69 -31.85
CA ALA A 204 8.13 -21.45 -32.43
C ALA A 204 8.63 -22.37 -33.55
N ASP A 205 8.35 -23.67 -33.46
CA ASP A 205 8.73 -24.70 -34.41
C ASP A 205 7.51 -25.50 -34.86
N ARG A 206 7.43 -25.75 -36.18
CA ARG A 206 6.37 -26.59 -36.74
C ARG A 206 6.55 -28.08 -36.39
N GLY A 207 7.78 -28.53 -36.19
CA GLY A 207 8.09 -29.91 -35.82
C GLY A 207 7.62 -30.31 -34.44
N GLU A 208 7.54 -29.36 -33.50
CA GLU A 208 7.10 -29.61 -32.14
C GLU A 208 5.57 -29.66 -32.03
N ARG A 209 5.07 -30.33 -30.96
CA ARG A 209 3.63 -30.39 -30.68
C ARG A 209 3.11 -29.02 -30.24
N ALA A 210 2.05 -28.54 -30.88
CA ALA A 210 1.44 -27.23 -30.55
C ALA A 210 1.09 -27.08 -29.08
N PHE A 211 0.64 -28.16 -28.44
CA PHE A 211 0.30 -28.16 -27.00
C PHE A 211 1.53 -27.90 -26.13
N VAL A 212 2.69 -28.49 -26.43
CA VAL A 212 3.92 -28.29 -25.67
C VAL A 212 4.37 -26.83 -25.75
N GLN A 213 4.41 -26.26 -26.96
CA GLN A 213 4.78 -24.86 -27.17
C GLN A 213 3.80 -23.89 -26.50
N ALA A 214 2.50 -24.15 -26.60
CA ALA A 214 1.48 -23.36 -25.94
C ALA A 214 1.63 -23.39 -24.40
N THR A 215 1.95 -24.56 -23.83
CA THR A 215 2.18 -24.70 -22.39
C THR A 215 3.43 -23.93 -21.93
N LEU A 216 4.51 -24.00 -22.66
CA LEU A 216 5.74 -23.25 -22.35
C LEU A 216 5.48 -21.74 -22.43
N MET A 217 4.80 -21.28 -23.48
CA MET A 217 4.44 -19.86 -23.64
C MET A 217 3.54 -19.38 -22.50
N LEU A 218 2.51 -20.17 -22.18
CA LEU A 218 1.58 -19.90 -21.09
C LEU A 218 2.31 -19.77 -19.75
N SER A 219 3.25 -20.68 -19.45
CA SER A 219 4.00 -20.68 -18.20
C SER A 219 4.86 -19.41 -18.05
N VAL A 220 5.62 -19.05 -19.09
CA VAL A 220 6.48 -17.85 -19.07
C VAL A 220 5.63 -16.59 -18.95
N THR A 221 4.60 -16.46 -19.79
CA THR A 221 3.74 -15.26 -19.80
C THR A 221 2.98 -15.12 -18.48
N THR A 222 2.45 -16.21 -17.93
CA THR A 222 1.77 -16.19 -16.62
C THR A 222 2.70 -15.69 -15.53
N MET A 223 3.94 -16.18 -15.49
CA MET A 223 4.92 -15.77 -14.47
C MET A 223 5.29 -14.29 -14.57
N LEU A 224 5.51 -13.78 -15.79
CA LEU A 224 5.80 -12.39 -16.03
C LEU A 224 4.63 -11.47 -15.65
N VAL A 225 3.43 -11.79 -16.13
CA VAL A 225 2.23 -10.97 -15.86
C VAL A 225 1.87 -11.01 -14.38
N ALA A 226 1.94 -12.16 -13.74
CA ALA A 226 1.71 -12.27 -12.29
C ALA A 226 2.71 -11.43 -11.50
N GLY A 227 4.00 -11.44 -11.86
CA GLY A 227 5.01 -10.59 -11.24
C GLY A 227 4.71 -9.10 -11.39
N LEU A 228 4.36 -8.64 -12.58
CA LEU A 228 3.99 -7.24 -12.82
C LEU A 228 2.71 -6.83 -12.07
N VAL A 229 1.72 -7.70 -12.03
CA VAL A 229 0.47 -7.49 -11.28
C VAL A 229 0.75 -7.37 -9.80
N MET A 230 1.61 -8.23 -9.25
CA MET A 230 1.99 -8.18 -7.83
C MET A 230 2.78 -6.92 -7.47
N ILE A 231 3.71 -6.48 -8.35
CA ILE A 231 4.41 -5.21 -8.16
C ILE A 231 3.40 -4.06 -8.12
N LYS A 232 2.46 -4.01 -9.06
CA LYS A 232 1.42 -2.96 -9.08
C LYS A 232 0.53 -2.99 -7.84
N PHE A 233 0.24 -4.18 -7.34
CA PHE A 233 -0.54 -4.38 -6.13
C PHE A 233 0.16 -3.80 -4.89
N PHE A 234 1.48 -3.99 -4.76
CA PHE A 234 2.25 -3.45 -3.64
C PHE A 234 2.59 -1.97 -3.79
N ASP A 235 2.66 -1.48 -5.04
CA ASP A 235 2.94 -0.07 -5.36
C ASP A 235 1.77 0.88 -5.00
N ASP A 236 0.55 0.33 -4.84
CA ASP A 236 -0.64 1.09 -4.42
C ASP A 236 -1.23 0.51 -3.11
N PRO A 237 -0.56 0.62 -1.96
CA PRO A 237 -0.91 -0.12 -0.75
C PRO A 237 -2.27 0.24 -0.15
N TYR A 238 -2.78 1.45 -0.40
CA TYR A 238 -4.04 1.97 0.15
C TYR A 238 -5.20 1.99 -0.86
N ALA A 239 -4.97 1.63 -2.12
CA ALA A 239 -6.03 1.57 -3.12
C ALA A 239 -7.12 0.54 -2.72
N ASP A 240 -8.37 0.77 -3.15
CA ASP A 240 -9.48 -0.12 -2.79
C ASP A 240 -9.46 -1.43 -3.59
N HIS A 241 -8.64 -2.37 -3.15
CA HIS A 241 -8.54 -3.73 -3.68
C HIS A 241 -8.41 -4.78 -2.57
N GLY A 242 -8.65 -6.05 -2.89
CA GLY A 242 -8.50 -7.15 -1.93
C GLY A 242 -7.03 -7.32 -1.53
N GLY A 243 -6.71 -7.07 -0.24
CA GLY A 243 -5.35 -7.11 0.32
C GLY A 243 -4.69 -5.75 0.48
N SER A 244 -5.35 -4.64 0.11
CA SER A 244 -4.90 -3.31 0.48
C SER A 244 -4.92 -3.12 2.00
N ILE A 245 -4.08 -2.23 2.49
CA ILE A 245 -4.01 -1.86 3.90
C ILE A 245 -5.27 -1.08 4.26
N LYS A 246 -6.05 -1.61 5.19
CA LYS A 246 -7.26 -0.98 5.72
C LYS A 246 -6.97 -0.31 7.07
N PRO A 247 -7.79 0.66 7.53
CA PRO A 247 -7.59 1.35 8.81
C PRO A 247 -7.92 0.48 10.03
N ASP A 248 -7.65 -0.83 9.95
CA ASP A 248 -8.07 -1.79 10.97
C ASP A 248 -7.32 -1.61 12.30
N ALA A 249 -6.04 -1.18 12.24
CA ALA A 249 -5.28 -0.86 13.45
C ALA A 249 -5.96 0.29 14.21
N MET A 250 -6.26 1.39 13.54
CA MET A 250 -6.93 2.55 14.14
C MET A 250 -8.36 2.21 14.58
N ARG A 251 -9.10 1.38 13.83
CA ARG A 251 -10.43 0.89 14.24
C ARG A 251 -10.37 0.09 15.54
N ARG A 252 -9.38 -0.82 15.67
CA ARG A 252 -9.18 -1.57 16.94
C ARG A 252 -8.86 -0.64 18.09
N THR A 253 -8.00 0.36 17.88
CA THR A 253 -7.72 1.39 18.87
C THR A 253 -9.01 2.07 19.31
N LEU A 254 -9.83 2.58 18.38
CA LEU A 254 -11.10 3.24 18.71
C LEU A 254 -12.06 2.34 19.51
N VAL A 255 -12.14 1.05 19.20
CA VAL A 255 -12.93 0.09 19.97
C VAL A 255 -12.38 -0.05 21.41
N THR A 256 -11.07 -0.11 21.55
CA THR A 256 -10.39 -0.19 22.86
C THR A 256 -10.65 1.07 23.70
N LEU A 257 -10.55 2.26 23.09
CA LEU A 257 -10.82 3.53 23.75
C LEU A 257 -12.29 3.59 24.21
N ALA A 258 -13.25 3.27 23.33
CA ALA A 258 -14.68 3.29 23.63
C ALA A 258 -15.12 2.29 24.73
N ALA A 259 -14.33 1.27 24.99
CA ALA A 259 -14.62 0.29 26.07
C ALA A 259 -14.36 0.86 27.48
N ARG A 260 -13.62 1.98 27.60
CA ARG A 260 -13.23 2.55 28.89
C ARG A 260 -14.39 3.31 29.56
N PRO A 261 -14.48 3.26 30.89
CA PRO A 261 -15.54 3.95 31.65
C PRO A 261 -15.48 5.48 31.48
N SER A 262 -14.30 6.07 31.33
CA SER A 262 -14.10 7.51 31.15
C SER A 262 -14.75 8.05 29.87
N GLU A 263 -14.70 7.31 28.76
CA GLU A 263 -15.37 7.71 27.51
C GLU A 263 -16.89 7.58 27.54
N ARG A 264 -17.42 6.64 28.33
CA ARG A 264 -18.89 6.49 28.49
C ARG A 264 -19.52 7.68 29.20
N ALA A 265 -18.76 8.41 30.00
CA ALA A 265 -19.20 9.59 30.72
C ALA A 265 -19.09 10.89 29.93
N THR A 266 -18.20 10.95 28.91
CA THR A 266 -17.93 12.19 28.18
C THR A 266 -18.16 11.95 26.69
N ARG A 267 -19.11 12.70 26.11
CA ARG A 267 -19.36 12.65 24.67
C ARG A 267 -18.20 13.31 23.91
N PRO A 268 -17.51 12.60 22.98
CA PRO A 268 -16.45 13.21 22.19
C PRO A 268 -16.94 14.46 21.45
N PRO A 269 -16.09 15.50 21.26
CA PRO A 269 -16.48 16.76 20.63
C PRO A 269 -16.62 16.66 19.11
N CYS A 270 -16.90 15.46 18.58
CA CYS A 270 -17.06 15.19 17.16
C CYS A 270 -18.15 14.16 16.84
N THR A 271 -18.53 14.13 15.58
CA THR A 271 -19.41 13.10 15.00
C THR A 271 -18.71 11.73 14.93
N ALA A 272 -19.46 10.69 14.55
CA ALA A 272 -18.89 9.36 14.28
C ALA A 272 -17.86 9.36 13.14
N ARG A 273 -17.86 10.38 12.27
CA ARG A 273 -16.89 10.58 11.20
C ARG A 273 -15.73 11.50 11.58
N GLY A 274 -15.59 11.83 12.86
CA GLY A 274 -14.54 12.72 13.35
C GLY A 274 -14.70 14.19 12.96
N GLN A 275 -15.85 14.62 12.46
CA GLN A 275 -16.11 16.04 12.16
C GLN A 275 -16.37 16.79 13.47
N PRO A 276 -15.74 17.96 13.69
CA PRO A 276 -16.03 18.77 14.88
C PRO A 276 -17.52 19.06 15.00
N LEU A 277 -18.05 18.93 16.22
CA LEU A 277 -19.39 19.44 16.49
C LEU A 277 -19.31 20.96 16.53
N THR A 278 -20.08 21.63 15.69
CA THR A 278 -20.27 23.10 15.79
C THR A 278 -20.80 23.40 17.20
N PRO A 279 -20.24 24.38 17.93
CA PRO A 279 -20.88 24.83 19.16
C PRO A 279 -22.32 25.23 18.80
N THR A 280 -23.30 24.57 19.39
CA THR A 280 -24.68 25.09 19.38
C THR A 280 -24.63 26.42 20.09
N ALA A 281 -24.84 27.50 19.31
CA ALA A 281 -24.95 28.86 19.82
C ALA A 281 -26.06 28.98 20.88
#